data_586c42b4a6bddd0b919b9c15ed0aba0b
#
_entry.id   586c42b4a6bddd0b919b9c15ed0aba0b
#
_cell.length_a   1.000
_cell.length_b   1.000
_cell.length_c   1.000
_cell.angle_alpha   90.00
_cell.angle_beta   90.00
_cell.angle_gamma   90.00
#
_symmetry.space_group_name_H-M   'P 1'
#
loop_
_entity.id
_entity.type
_entity.pdbx_description
1 polymer ?
#
loop_
_entity_poly.entity_id
_entity_poly.type
_entity_poly.pdbx_seq_one_letter_code
_entity_poly.pdbx_strand_id
1 'polypeptide(L)'
;MADAPRVLSVNLAVTGGATGIDKRPTSGAVAVRAPGPTGSGLAGDSIGNGALHGGDDQAVYAYAREDLDAWQATLGRALPNGIFGENLTTAGLDVNAARIGEQWVLGTAGLRLEVSRPRIPCRTFEQRLTVRGWMKTFTAAAVPGAYLRVLEAGPVRAGDEIRVVHR
;
A
#
# COMPACT_ATOMS: atom_id res chain seq x y z
N MET A 1 21.89 11.66 -8.24
CA MET A 1 20.51 11.97 -8.71
C MET A 1 19.57 11.08 -7.92
N ALA A 2 18.46 11.62 -7.45
CA ALA A 2 17.45 10.77 -6.84
C ALA A 2 16.89 9.81 -7.90
N ASP A 3 16.74 8.54 -7.55
CA ASP A 3 16.11 7.56 -8.43
C ASP A 3 14.67 7.97 -8.73
N ALA A 4 14.19 7.69 -9.94
CA ALA A 4 12.81 7.95 -10.31
C ALA A 4 11.85 7.16 -9.37
N PRO A 5 10.70 7.76 -8.98
CA PRO A 5 9.70 7.07 -8.19
C PRO A 5 9.27 5.76 -8.84
N ARG A 6 9.26 4.68 -8.07
CA ARG A 6 8.93 3.35 -8.60
C ARG A 6 8.28 2.42 -7.57
N VAL A 7 7.63 1.40 -8.07
CA VAL A 7 7.15 0.25 -7.29
C VAL A 7 8.33 -0.68 -7.01
N LEU A 8 8.68 -0.88 -5.75
CA LEU A 8 9.71 -1.87 -5.36
C LEU A 8 9.15 -3.27 -5.32
N SER A 9 7.95 -3.42 -4.79
CA SER A 9 7.27 -4.72 -4.78
C SER A 9 5.75 -4.55 -4.79
N VAL A 10 5.10 -5.54 -5.37
CA VAL A 10 3.65 -5.75 -5.29
C VAL A 10 3.41 -6.86 -4.29
N ASN A 11 2.59 -6.60 -3.27
CA ASN A 11 2.40 -7.51 -2.16
C ASN A 11 0.95 -7.97 -2.09
N LEU A 12 0.75 -9.28 -2.00
CA LEU A 12 -0.55 -9.92 -1.88
C LEU A 12 -0.65 -10.67 -0.56
N ALA A 13 -1.87 -10.78 -0.03
CA ALA A 13 -2.14 -11.56 1.16
C ALA A 13 -1.82 -13.03 0.93
N VAL A 14 -1.24 -13.66 1.94
CA VAL A 14 -0.99 -15.11 1.90
C VAL A 14 -2.31 -15.85 1.87
N THR A 15 -2.38 -16.93 1.08
CA THR A 15 -3.57 -17.76 0.94
C THR A 15 -3.94 -18.37 2.31
N GLY A 16 -5.23 -18.28 2.68
CA GLY A 16 -5.73 -18.82 3.93
C GLY A 16 -5.51 -17.93 5.17
N GLY A 17 -4.96 -16.73 5.00
CA GLY A 17 -4.87 -15.75 6.08
C GLY A 17 -6.23 -15.20 6.48
N ALA A 18 -6.52 -15.16 7.79
CA ALA A 18 -7.82 -14.72 8.31
C ALA A 18 -8.06 -13.21 8.15
N THR A 19 -7.00 -12.40 8.06
CA THR A 19 -7.09 -10.94 8.14
C THR A 19 -6.64 -10.21 6.88
N GLY A 20 -6.01 -10.89 5.94
CA GLY A 20 -5.44 -10.29 4.75
C GLY A 20 -4.27 -9.31 4.98
N ILE A 21 -3.84 -9.11 6.22
CA ILE A 21 -2.75 -8.18 6.54
C ILE A 21 -1.36 -8.78 6.31
N ASP A 22 -1.22 -10.10 6.37
CA ASP A 22 0.03 -10.80 6.04
C ASP A 22 0.22 -10.78 4.52
N LYS A 23 0.76 -9.69 4.01
CA LYS A 23 1.07 -9.54 2.60
C LYS A 23 2.55 -9.76 2.37
N ARG A 24 2.85 -10.41 1.23
CA ARG A 24 4.21 -10.72 0.83
C ARG A 24 4.44 -10.38 -0.64
N PRO A 25 5.67 -10.01 -1.02
CA PRO A 25 6.00 -9.74 -2.41
C PRO A 25 5.66 -10.91 -3.31
N THR A 26 5.04 -10.61 -4.44
CA THR A 26 4.76 -11.57 -5.51
C THR A 26 5.62 -11.28 -6.73
N SER A 27 5.81 -12.28 -7.58
CA SER A 27 6.49 -12.13 -8.85
C SER A 27 5.50 -11.86 -9.98
N GLY A 28 5.97 -11.17 -11.03
CA GLY A 28 5.17 -10.89 -12.22
C GLY A 28 4.18 -9.74 -12.06
N ALA A 29 3.39 -9.55 -13.09
CA ALA A 29 2.38 -8.50 -13.13
C ALA A 29 1.09 -8.95 -12.42
N VAL A 30 0.49 -8.03 -11.68
CA VAL A 30 -0.80 -8.22 -10.99
C VAL A 30 -1.82 -7.28 -11.60
N ALA A 31 -2.97 -7.81 -12.01
CA ALA A 31 -4.07 -6.98 -12.51
C ALA A 31 -4.70 -6.17 -11.37
N VAL A 32 -4.92 -4.89 -11.65
CA VAL A 32 -5.54 -3.95 -10.70
C VAL A 32 -6.80 -3.36 -11.32
N ARG A 33 -7.90 -3.38 -10.57
CA ARG A 33 -9.20 -2.85 -10.98
C ARG A 33 -9.97 -2.36 -9.77
N ALA A 34 -10.98 -1.54 -10.00
CA ALA A 34 -11.91 -1.14 -8.96
C ALA A 34 -12.63 -2.38 -8.37
N PRO A 35 -12.56 -2.61 -7.05
CA PRO A 35 -13.12 -3.82 -6.45
C PRO A 35 -14.63 -3.73 -6.18
N GLY A 36 -15.24 -2.56 -6.30
CA GLY A 36 -16.61 -2.31 -5.88
C GLY A 36 -16.71 -1.98 -4.38
N PRO A 37 -17.86 -2.28 -3.72
CA PRO A 37 -18.10 -1.86 -2.32
C PRO A 37 -17.22 -2.59 -1.29
N THR A 38 -16.68 -3.75 -1.64
CA THR A 38 -15.81 -4.57 -0.76
C THR A 38 -14.71 -5.20 -1.59
N GLY A 39 -13.63 -5.63 -0.97
CA GLY A 39 -12.57 -6.33 -1.66
C GLY A 39 -11.31 -5.48 -1.88
N SER A 40 -10.29 -6.11 -2.45
CA SER A 40 -9.03 -5.48 -2.84
C SER A 40 -9.03 -5.14 -4.32
N GLY A 41 -8.33 -4.08 -4.70
CA GLY A 41 -8.12 -3.73 -6.10
C GLY A 41 -7.19 -4.67 -6.85
N LEU A 42 -6.37 -5.46 -6.14
CA LEU A 42 -5.40 -6.36 -6.74
C LEU A 42 -5.97 -7.77 -6.90
N ALA A 43 -5.81 -8.34 -8.10
CA ALA A 43 -6.17 -9.73 -8.34
C ALA A 43 -5.36 -10.67 -7.45
N GLY A 44 -6.03 -11.65 -6.84
CA GLY A 44 -5.41 -12.62 -5.93
C GLY A 44 -5.14 -12.11 -4.51
N ASP A 45 -5.43 -10.85 -4.23
CA ASP A 45 -5.36 -10.29 -2.87
C ASP A 45 -6.65 -10.58 -2.09
N SER A 46 -6.54 -10.57 -0.77
CA SER A 46 -7.68 -10.72 0.13
C SER A 46 -7.63 -9.70 1.27
N ILE A 47 -8.79 -9.40 1.81
CA ILE A 47 -8.98 -8.54 2.99
C ILE A 47 -9.89 -9.24 3.97
N GLY A 48 -9.55 -9.14 5.28
CA GLY A 48 -10.30 -9.84 6.31
C GLY A 48 -11.69 -9.25 6.57
N ASN A 49 -11.78 -7.94 6.72
CA ASN A 49 -13.05 -7.23 6.92
C ASN A 49 -13.27 -6.23 5.77
N GLY A 50 -13.97 -6.67 4.75
CA GLY A 50 -14.23 -5.87 3.55
C GLY A 50 -15.01 -4.59 3.80
N ALA A 51 -15.87 -4.55 4.83
CA ALA A 51 -16.63 -3.36 5.19
C ALA A 51 -15.75 -2.24 5.78
N LEU A 52 -14.68 -2.61 6.48
CA LEU A 52 -13.77 -1.65 7.12
C LEU A 52 -12.50 -1.37 6.30
N HIS A 53 -12.01 -2.36 5.55
CA HIS A 53 -10.69 -2.32 4.92
C HIS A 53 -10.71 -2.53 3.41
N GLY A 54 -11.89 -2.68 2.81
CA GLY A 54 -12.09 -2.87 1.39
C GLY A 54 -12.90 -1.78 0.74
N GLY A 55 -13.17 -1.97 -0.54
CA GLY A 55 -13.95 -1.06 -1.34
C GLY A 55 -13.12 -0.13 -2.21
N ASP A 56 -13.80 0.62 -3.07
CA ASP A 56 -13.16 1.42 -4.11
C ASP A 56 -12.18 2.45 -3.57
N ASP A 57 -12.49 3.07 -2.43
CA ASP A 57 -11.62 4.08 -1.81
C ASP A 57 -10.41 3.49 -1.06
N GLN A 58 -10.37 2.19 -0.90
CA GLN A 58 -9.28 1.43 -0.28
C GLN A 58 -8.82 0.29 -1.19
N ALA A 59 -8.91 0.49 -2.50
CA ALA A 59 -8.57 -0.54 -3.50
C ALA A 59 -7.10 -0.96 -3.44
N VAL A 60 -6.22 0.01 -3.19
CA VAL A 60 -4.76 -0.19 -3.13
C VAL A 60 -4.21 0.58 -1.94
N TYR A 61 -3.33 -0.05 -1.15
CA TYR A 61 -2.57 0.63 -0.10
C TYR A 61 -1.10 0.72 -0.49
N ALA A 62 -0.55 1.93 -0.49
CA ALA A 62 0.84 2.21 -0.79
C ALA A 62 1.60 2.70 0.44
N TYR A 63 2.83 2.23 0.61
CA TYR A 63 3.74 2.67 1.67
C TYR A 63 5.17 2.79 1.14
N ALA A 64 5.89 3.83 1.54
CA ALA A 64 7.25 4.06 1.09
C ALA A 64 8.24 3.15 1.80
N ARG A 65 9.22 2.62 1.05
CA ARG A 65 10.32 1.84 1.63
C ARG A 65 11.13 2.68 2.62
N GLU A 66 11.33 3.93 2.30
CA GLU A 66 12.05 4.89 3.15
C GLU A 66 11.42 5.00 4.54
N ASP A 67 10.08 5.00 4.63
CA ASP A 67 9.37 5.02 5.90
C ASP A 67 9.47 3.68 6.64
N LEU A 68 9.40 2.56 5.91
CA LEU A 68 9.66 1.23 6.49
C LEU A 68 11.08 1.15 7.06
N ASP A 69 12.07 1.70 6.38
CA ASP A 69 13.46 1.71 6.84
C ASP A 69 13.64 2.57 8.10
N ALA A 70 12.95 3.70 8.17
CA ALA A 70 12.91 4.53 9.40
C ALA A 70 12.27 3.75 10.57
N TRP A 71 11.19 3.02 10.31
CA TRP A 71 10.58 2.15 11.32
C TRP A 71 11.48 0.97 11.71
N GLN A 72 12.22 0.37 10.78
CA GLN A 72 13.22 -0.64 11.09
C GLN A 72 14.23 -0.14 12.10
N ALA A 73 14.75 1.07 11.87
CA ALA A 73 15.70 1.69 12.78
C ALA A 73 15.07 1.93 14.17
N THR A 74 13.84 2.42 14.22
CA THR A 74 13.11 2.70 15.47
C THR A 74 12.80 1.42 16.26
N LEU A 75 12.37 0.35 15.57
CA LEU A 75 11.93 -0.90 16.21
C LEU A 75 13.07 -1.88 16.40
N GLY A 76 14.26 -1.63 15.86
CA GLY A 76 15.45 -2.47 15.99
C GLY A 76 15.29 -3.85 15.34
N ARG A 77 14.47 -3.98 14.31
CA ARG A 77 14.24 -5.25 13.60
C ARG A 77 13.91 -5.02 12.13
N ALA A 78 14.16 -6.04 11.31
CA ALA A 78 13.82 -6.01 9.89
C ALA A 78 12.30 -5.93 9.66
N LEU A 79 11.90 -5.07 8.75
CA LEU A 79 10.52 -4.92 8.27
C LEU A 79 10.49 -5.18 6.76
N PRO A 80 10.15 -6.40 6.34
CA PRO A 80 10.07 -6.73 4.92
C PRO A 80 8.92 -5.99 4.22
N ASN A 81 9.01 -5.85 2.90
CA ASN A 81 7.93 -5.30 2.10
C ASN A 81 6.63 -6.10 2.32
N GLY A 82 5.51 -5.42 2.44
CA GLY A 82 4.20 -6.02 2.73
C GLY A 82 3.88 -6.15 4.22
N ILE A 83 4.84 -5.90 5.11
CA ILE A 83 4.66 -6.10 6.57
C ILE A 83 3.56 -5.22 7.18
N PHE A 84 3.34 -4.04 6.63
CA PHE A 84 2.26 -3.13 7.06
C PHE A 84 0.91 -3.43 6.40
N GLY A 85 0.86 -4.49 5.59
CA GLY A 85 -0.31 -4.83 4.78
C GLY A 85 -0.43 -3.98 3.51
N GLU A 86 0.63 -3.30 3.12
CA GLU A 86 0.66 -2.52 1.90
C GLU A 86 0.70 -3.43 0.66
N ASN A 87 -0.09 -3.05 -0.36
CA ASN A 87 -0.08 -3.69 -1.66
C ASN A 87 1.12 -3.25 -2.51
N LEU A 88 1.48 -1.98 -2.41
CA LEU A 88 2.61 -1.40 -3.12
C LEU A 88 3.63 -0.88 -2.10
N THR A 89 4.81 -1.47 -2.09
CA THR A 89 5.97 -0.84 -1.46
C THR A 89 6.66 -0.01 -2.52
N THR A 90 6.77 1.30 -2.29
CA THR A 90 7.31 2.27 -3.25
C THR A 90 8.69 2.75 -2.82
N ALA A 91 9.43 3.38 -3.74
CA ALA A 91 10.64 4.13 -3.43
C ALA A 91 10.73 5.40 -4.29
N GLY A 92 11.42 6.40 -3.77
CA GLY A 92 11.66 7.67 -4.48
C GLY A 92 10.43 8.59 -4.52
N LEU A 93 9.38 8.29 -3.74
CA LEU A 93 8.16 9.08 -3.66
C LEU A 93 7.77 9.28 -2.19
N ASP A 94 7.60 10.53 -1.79
CA ASP A 94 7.02 10.84 -0.47
C ASP A 94 5.51 10.58 -0.51
N VAL A 95 5.11 9.37 -0.13
CA VAL A 95 3.70 8.95 -0.10
C VAL A 95 2.89 9.74 0.92
N ASN A 96 3.52 10.19 1.99
CA ASN A 96 2.82 10.94 3.06
C ASN A 96 2.53 12.39 2.66
N ALA A 97 3.32 12.96 1.74
CA ALA A 97 3.07 14.29 1.18
C ALA A 97 2.00 14.28 0.08
N ALA A 98 1.54 13.11 -0.36
CA ALA A 98 0.52 12.99 -1.39
C ALA A 98 -0.81 13.61 -0.92
N ARG A 99 -1.45 14.35 -1.81
CA ARG A 99 -2.74 15.01 -1.54
C ARG A 99 -3.90 14.13 -1.96
N ILE A 100 -5.00 14.18 -1.23
CA ILE A 100 -6.25 13.55 -1.68
C ILE A 100 -6.63 14.12 -3.04
N GLY A 101 -6.90 13.24 -4.02
CA GLY A 101 -7.13 13.60 -5.42
C GLY A 101 -5.87 13.60 -6.29
N GLU A 102 -4.66 13.46 -5.70
CA GLU A 102 -3.44 13.31 -6.48
C GLU A 102 -3.49 12.02 -7.31
N GLN A 103 -3.11 12.09 -8.58
CA GLN A 103 -3.18 10.96 -9.49
C GLN A 103 -1.79 10.44 -9.86
N TRP A 104 -1.65 9.14 -9.84
CA TRP A 104 -0.44 8.43 -10.21
C TRP A 104 -0.70 7.50 -11.39
N VAL A 105 0.19 7.55 -12.39
CA VAL A 105 0.25 6.57 -13.49
C VAL A 105 1.39 5.62 -13.20
N LEU A 106 1.12 4.32 -13.18
CA LEU A 106 2.08 3.28 -12.87
C LEU A 106 2.43 2.47 -14.12
N GLY A 107 3.72 2.36 -14.40
CA GLY A 107 4.23 1.62 -15.55
C GLY A 107 3.77 2.21 -16.89
N THR A 108 3.69 1.35 -17.90
CA THR A 108 3.38 1.74 -19.28
C THR A 108 2.03 1.19 -19.79
N ALA A 109 1.35 0.38 -18.99
CA ALA A 109 0.13 -0.32 -19.40
C ALA A 109 -1.18 0.37 -18.98
N GLY A 110 -1.11 1.64 -18.57
CA GLY A 110 -2.28 2.50 -18.38
C GLY A 110 -2.93 2.47 -17.01
N LEU A 111 -2.36 1.77 -16.02
CA LEU A 111 -2.89 1.81 -14.66
C LEU A 111 -2.82 3.23 -14.10
N ARG A 112 -3.99 3.78 -13.71
CA ARG A 112 -4.08 5.08 -13.07
C ARG A 112 -4.80 4.98 -11.74
N LEU A 113 -4.16 5.47 -10.71
CA LEU A 113 -4.66 5.48 -9.34
C LEU A 113 -4.83 6.92 -8.85
N GLU A 114 -5.75 7.12 -7.90
CA GLU A 114 -5.95 8.41 -7.25
C GLU A 114 -5.91 8.24 -5.73
N VAL A 115 -5.15 9.09 -5.06
CA VAL A 115 -5.07 9.12 -3.61
C VAL A 115 -6.43 9.47 -3.03
N SER A 116 -6.95 8.58 -2.18
CA SER A 116 -8.30 8.70 -1.60
C SER A 116 -8.28 9.10 -0.14
N ARG A 117 -7.38 8.54 0.66
CA ARG A 117 -7.32 8.76 2.10
C ARG A 117 -6.03 8.24 2.72
N PRO A 118 -5.62 8.76 3.92
CA PRO A 118 -4.56 8.14 4.70
C PRO A 118 -5.03 6.83 5.34
N ARG A 119 -4.10 5.95 5.72
CA ARG A 119 -4.41 4.77 6.51
C ARG A 119 -4.70 5.14 7.96
N ILE A 120 -5.77 4.56 8.50
CA ILE A 120 -6.06 4.55 9.93
C ILE A 120 -5.55 3.22 10.51
N PRO A 121 -4.68 3.21 11.53
CA PRO A 121 -4.20 1.98 12.13
C PRO A 121 -5.32 1.26 12.88
N CYS A 122 -5.26 -0.07 12.93
CA CYS A 122 -6.26 -0.90 13.58
C CYS A 122 -5.59 -1.94 14.49
N ARG A 123 -6.40 -2.64 15.30
CA ARG A 123 -5.92 -3.69 16.21
C ARG A 123 -5.19 -4.81 15.47
N THR A 124 -5.67 -5.22 14.29
CA THR A 124 -5.01 -6.23 13.47
C THR A 124 -3.60 -5.82 13.09
N PHE A 125 -3.40 -4.54 12.78
CA PHE A 125 -2.07 -3.99 12.49
C PHE A 125 -1.15 -4.03 13.72
N GLU A 126 -1.66 -3.65 14.89
CA GLU A 126 -0.91 -3.74 16.15
C GLU A 126 -0.52 -5.19 16.47
N GLN A 127 -1.44 -6.13 16.31
CA GLN A 127 -1.18 -7.56 16.49
C GLN A 127 -0.14 -8.08 15.51
N ARG A 128 -0.22 -7.66 14.25
CA ARG A 128 0.74 -8.06 13.21
C ARG A 128 2.16 -7.62 13.54
N LEU A 129 2.32 -6.41 14.05
CA LEU A 129 3.62 -5.89 14.44
C LEU A 129 4.09 -6.36 15.81
N THR A 130 3.21 -6.87 16.66
CA THR A 130 3.52 -7.28 18.04
C THR A 130 4.20 -6.16 18.85
N VAL A 131 3.81 -4.92 18.60
CA VAL A 131 4.30 -3.73 19.31
C VAL A 131 3.16 -3.15 20.11
N ARG A 132 3.29 -3.18 21.43
CA ARG A 132 2.28 -2.62 22.34
C ARG A 132 2.12 -1.13 22.14
N GLY A 133 0.86 -0.66 21.99
CA GLY A 133 0.56 0.76 21.75
C GLY A 133 0.87 1.22 20.34
N TRP A 134 1.04 0.28 19.41
CA TRP A 134 1.39 0.59 18.03
C TRP A 134 0.44 1.57 17.35
N MET A 135 -0.87 1.43 17.56
CA MET A 135 -1.84 2.35 16.96
C MET A 135 -1.57 3.81 17.36
N LYS A 136 -1.28 4.07 18.64
CA LYS A 136 -0.94 5.41 19.12
C LYS A 136 0.39 5.90 18.56
N THR A 137 1.40 5.04 18.57
CA THR A 137 2.75 5.35 18.05
C THR A 137 2.70 5.68 16.56
N PHE A 138 2.02 4.85 15.78
CA PHE A 138 1.89 5.03 14.34
C PHE A 138 1.10 6.31 13.99
N THR A 139 0.00 6.57 14.71
CA THR A 139 -0.79 7.80 14.52
C THR A 139 0.04 9.06 14.85
N ALA A 140 0.79 9.04 15.95
CA ALA A 140 1.60 10.18 16.37
C ALA A 140 2.75 10.49 15.40
N ALA A 141 3.29 9.48 14.72
CA ALA A 141 4.35 9.65 13.73
C ALA A 141 3.88 10.38 12.46
N ALA A 142 2.57 10.35 12.17
CA ALA A 142 1.96 11.02 11.01
C ALA A 142 2.57 10.61 9.65
N VAL A 143 2.99 9.35 9.53
CA VAL A 143 3.48 8.73 8.27
C VAL A 143 2.60 7.53 7.89
N PRO A 144 1.31 7.75 7.58
CA PRO A 144 0.33 6.67 7.44
C PRO A 144 0.40 5.93 6.10
N GLY A 145 1.12 6.44 5.10
CA GLY A 145 0.96 6.00 3.73
C GLY A 145 -0.38 6.44 3.14
N ALA A 146 -0.74 5.90 2.00
CA ALA A 146 -1.94 6.31 1.28
C ALA A 146 -2.74 5.12 0.77
N TYR A 147 -4.07 5.19 0.92
CA TYR A 147 -5.00 4.41 0.12
C TYR A 147 -5.26 5.11 -1.21
N LEU A 148 -5.46 4.30 -2.24
CA LEU A 148 -5.74 4.78 -3.59
C LEU A 148 -6.95 4.04 -4.17
N ARG A 149 -7.76 4.80 -4.93
CA ARG A 149 -8.81 4.23 -5.79
C ARG A 149 -8.30 4.03 -7.20
N VAL A 150 -8.92 3.13 -7.94
CA VAL A 150 -8.58 2.84 -9.33
C VAL A 150 -9.41 3.72 -10.25
N LEU A 151 -8.76 4.60 -11.01
CA LEU A 151 -9.41 5.39 -12.06
C LEU A 151 -9.40 4.65 -13.40
N GLU A 152 -8.26 4.05 -13.76
CA GLU A 152 -8.10 3.24 -14.97
C GLU A 152 -7.43 1.93 -14.57
N ALA A 153 -8.08 0.82 -14.92
CA ALA A 153 -7.56 -0.52 -14.61
C ALA A 153 -6.34 -0.86 -15.47
N GLY A 154 -5.44 -1.63 -14.91
CA GLY A 154 -4.24 -2.09 -15.61
C GLY A 154 -3.38 -2.97 -14.72
N PRO A 155 -2.34 -3.61 -15.26
CA PRO A 155 -1.39 -4.38 -14.47
C PRO A 155 -0.38 -3.49 -13.77
N VAL A 156 0.18 -4.01 -12.67
CA VAL A 156 1.32 -3.43 -11.95
C VAL A 156 2.32 -4.52 -11.61
N ARG A 157 3.60 -4.21 -11.63
CA ARG A 157 4.69 -5.09 -11.23
C ARG A 157 5.83 -4.33 -10.56
N ALA A 158 6.70 -5.06 -9.89
CA ALA A 158 7.94 -4.50 -9.37
C ALA A 158 8.77 -3.89 -10.52
N GLY A 159 9.33 -2.71 -10.27
CA GLY A 159 10.10 -1.93 -11.25
C GLY A 159 9.28 -0.91 -12.03
N ASP A 160 7.96 -0.95 -11.99
CA ASP A 160 7.13 0.05 -12.67
C ASP A 160 7.39 1.45 -12.10
N GLU A 161 7.63 2.41 -13.00
CA GLU A 161 7.77 3.81 -12.66
C GLU A 161 6.43 4.38 -12.18
N ILE A 162 6.49 5.27 -11.20
CA ILE A 162 5.34 6.02 -10.72
C ILE A 162 5.47 7.46 -11.17
N ARG A 163 4.52 7.94 -11.97
CA ARG A 163 4.46 9.32 -12.41
C ARG A 163 3.25 10.01 -11.78
N VAL A 164 3.52 11.05 -11.00
CA VAL A 164 2.47 11.92 -10.48
C VAL A 164 2.04 12.85 -11.60
N VAL A 165 0.79 12.75 -12.03
CA VAL A 165 0.28 13.46 -13.23
C VAL A 165 -0.74 14.54 -12.90
N HIS A 166 -1.24 14.56 -11.66
CA HIS A 166 -2.13 15.58 -11.16
C HIS A 166 -1.94 15.73 -9.65
N ARG A 167 -1.97 16.97 -9.15
CA ARG A 167 -1.88 17.34 -7.73
C ARG A 167 -2.95 18.36 -7.33
#